data_b425f29e822fd053dbbb29403f41d16b
#
_entry.id   b425f29e822fd053dbbb29403f41d16b
#
_cell.length_a   1.000
_cell.length_b   1.000
_cell.length_c   1.000
_cell.angle_alpha   90.00
_cell.angle_beta   90.00
_cell.angle_gamma   90.00
#
_symmetry.space_group_name_H-M   'P 1'
#
loop_
_entity.id
_entity.type
_entity.pdbx_description
1 polymer ?
#
loop_
_entity_poly.entity_id
_entity_poly.type
_entity_poly.pdbx_seq_one_letter_code
_entity_poly.pdbx_strand_id
1 'polypeptide(L)'
;MISAKFLMHRWQNIRFMAERMRKYHRESRMSKAEIMVIMILFHSSGYRCLKHFYLEKVSKHMRHLFPEVVSYNRFVELEREIAIPLILFIKKALLGKCTGISFVDSTVCKNQRIHIHKTFTGIAQRGKCSMGWFFGFKLHLICNEKGELLNFMITPGNVDDRKPLEYKTFGW
;
A
#
# COMPACT_ATOMS: atom_id res chain seq x y z
N MET A 1 -10.09 -24.13 9.17
CA MET A 1 -11.30 -23.45 8.65
C MET A 1 -11.28 -22.04 9.18
N ILE A 2 -10.77 -21.08 8.40
CA ILE A 2 -10.80 -19.66 8.78
C ILE A 2 -12.23 -19.21 8.63
N SER A 3 -12.83 -18.80 9.75
CA SER A 3 -14.23 -18.39 9.80
C SER A 3 -14.48 -17.29 8.75
N ALA A 4 -15.47 -17.49 7.89
CA ALA A 4 -15.98 -16.49 6.95
C ALA A 4 -16.25 -15.15 7.63
N LYS A 5 -16.52 -15.14 8.93
CA LYS A 5 -16.63 -13.95 9.79
C LYS A 5 -15.37 -13.10 9.83
N PHE A 6 -14.15 -13.70 9.81
CA PHE A 6 -12.90 -12.95 9.84
C PHE A 6 -12.64 -12.22 8.51
N LEU A 7 -12.94 -12.86 7.40
CA LEU A 7 -12.87 -12.23 6.07
C LEU A 7 -13.94 -11.13 5.92
N MET A 8 -15.16 -11.37 6.37
CA MET A 8 -16.23 -10.36 6.35
C MET A 8 -15.88 -9.14 7.20
N HIS A 9 -15.29 -9.32 8.39
CA HIS A 9 -14.87 -8.19 9.24
C HIS A 9 -13.76 -7.34 8.61
N ARG A 10 -12.82 -7.97 7.88
CA ARG A 10 -11.80 -7.25 7.10
C ARG A 10 -12.40 -6.49 5.93
N TRP A 11 -13.35 -7.07 5.21
CA TRP A 11 -14.08 -6.40 4.12
C TRP A 11 -14.95 -5.25 4.63
N GLN A 12 -15.60 -5.42 5.78
CA GLN A 12 -16.38 -4.37 6.42
C GLN A 12 -15.50 -3.18 6.83
N ASN A 13 -14.29 -3.40 7.36
CA ASN A 13 -13.36 -2.33 7.72
C ASN A 13 -12.83 -1.59 6.49
N ILE A 14 -12.52 -2.30 5.40
CA ILE A 14 -12.13 -1.68 4.12
C ILE A 14 -13.30 -0.89 3.52
N ARG A 15 -14.52 -1.44 3.60
CA ARG A 15 -15.73 -0.78 3.14
C ARG A 15 -16.06 0.45 3.99
N PHE A 16 -15.90 0.37 5.31
CA PHE A 16 -16.11 1.49 6.23
C PHE A 16 -15.11 2.63 6.00
N MET A 17 -13.84 2.32 5.68
CA MET A 17 -12.86 3.32 5.23
C MET A 17 -13.25 3.94 3.88
N ALA A 18 -13.79 3.16 2.96
CA ALA A 18 -14.24 3.65 1.66
C ALA A 18 -15.51 4.52 1.78
N GLU A 19 -16.42 4.21 2.69
CA GLU A 19 -17.66 4.96 2.91
C GLU A 19 -17.45 6.29 3.66
N ARG A 20 -16.40 6.39 4.50
CA ARG A 20 -16.02 7.64 5.18
C ARG A 20 -15.37 8.67 4.26
N MET A 21 -14.94 8.27 3.08
CA MET A 21 -14.46 9.18 2.06
C MET A 21 -15.66 9.81 1.38
N ARG A 22 -15.92 11.10 1.64
CA ARG A 22 -16.90 11.88 0.88
C ARG A 22 -16.62 11.65 -0.61
N LYS A 23 -17.50 10.90 -1.29
CA LYS A 23 -17.46 10.72 -2.74
C LYS A 23 -17.68 12.09 -3.36
N TYR A 24 -16.61 12.74 -3.77
CA TYR A 24 -16.70 13.89 -4.63
C TYR A 24 -17.11 13.35 -6.01
N HIS A 25 -18.38 13.61 -6.39
CA HIS A 25 -19.00 13.05 -7.61
C HIS A 25 -18.43 13.61 -8.92
N ARG A 26 -17.40 14.44 -8.88
CA ARG A 26 -16.76 14.97 -10.09
C ARG A 26 -15.69 13.99 -10.54
N GLU A 27 -15.86 13.45 -11.75
CA GLU A 27 -14.81 12.65 -12.37
C GLU A 27 -13.50 13.43 -12.40
N SER A 28 -12.43 12.75 -12.04
CA SER A 28 -11.11 13.35 -12.08
C SER A 28 -10.65 13.46 -13.53
N ARG A 29 -10.09 14.61 -13.92
CA ARG A 29 -9.45 14.77 -15.22
C ARG A 29 -8.29 13.78 -15.38
N MET A 30 -7.51 13.58 -14.33
CA MET A 30 -6.42 12.62 -14.30
C MET A 30 -6.96 11.22 -14.02
N SER A 31 -6.59 10.27 -14.88
CA SER A 31 -6.99 8.86 -14.74
C SER A 31 -6.27 8.16 -13.59
N LYS A 32 -6.86 7.08 -13.06
CA LYS A 32 -6.22 6.25 -12.01
C LYS A 32 -4.91 5.64 -12.50
N ALA A 33 -4.81 5.30 -13.78
CA ALA A 33 -3.60 4.76 -14.38
C ALA A 33 -2.45 5.79 -14.36
N GLU A 34 -2.72 7.05 -14.74
CA GLU A 34 -1.73 8.12 -14.68
C GLU A 34 -1.23 8.35 -13.26
N ILE A 35 -2.13 8.35 -12.27
CA ILE A 35 -1.74 8.49 -10.86
C ILE A 35 -0.83 7.33 -10.43
N MET A 36 -1.17 6.08 -10.77
CA MET A 36 -0.32 4.91 -10.47
C MET A 36 1.05 5.03 -11.13
N VAL A 37 1.13 5.45 -12.39
CA VAL A 37 2.39 5.65 -13.11
C VAL A 37 3.23 6.73 -12.43
N ILE A 38 2.64 7.86 -12.04
CA ILE A 38 3.33 8.94 -11.32
C ILE A 38 3.90 8.44 -9.99
N MET A 39 3.16 7.62 -9.24
CA MET A 39 3.63 7.02 -7.98
C MET A 39 4.81 6.08 -8.22
N ILE A 40 4.77 5.24 -9.24
CA ILE A 40 5.89 4.34 -9.60
C ILE A 40 7.12 5.16 -10.02
N LEU A 41 6.93 6.18 -10.86
CA LEU A 41 8.01 7.08 -11.30
C LEU A 41 8.62 7.83 -10.13
N PHE A 42 7.83 8.27 -9.14
CA PHE A 42 8.34 8.90 -7.93
C PHE A 42 9.30 7.98 -7.18
N HIS A 43 8.92 6.72 -6.94
CA HIS A 43 9.74 5.76 -6.22
C HIS A 43 11.01 5.36 -6.98
N SER A 44 10.99 5.39 -8.32
CA SER A 44 12.16 5.10 -9.15
C SER A 44 13.06 6.32 -9.39
N SER A 45 12.59 7.53 -9.10
CA SER A 45 13.30 8.78 -9.45
C SER A 45 14.36 9.24 -8.47
N GLY A 46 14.46 8.65 -7.28
CA GLY A 46 15.35 9.08 -6.21
C GLY A 46 14.95 10.37 -5.47
N TYR A 47 13.82 10.98 -5.83
CA TYR A 47 13.29 12.14 -5.09
C TYR A 47 12.82 11.72 -3.70
N ARG A 48 13.18 12.50 -2.67
CA ARG A 48 12.75 12.24 -1.28
C ARG A 48 11.37 12.79 -0.94
N CYS A 49 10.88 13.76 -1.71
CA CYS A 49 9.64 14.47 -1.45
C CYS A 49 8.70 14.39 -2.66
N LEU A 50 7.55 13.73 -2.49
CA LEU A 50 6.54 13.59 -3.53
C LEU A 50 6.05 14.95 -4.06
N LYS A 51 5.84 15.93 -3.17
CA LYS A 51 5.41 17.27 -3.57
C LYS A 51 6.40 17.93 -4.51
N HIS A 52 7.70 17.86 -4.20
CA HIS A 52 8.75 18.43 -5.03
C HIS A 52 8.83 17.73 -6.39
N PHE A 53 8.83 16.39 -6.39
CA PHE A 53 8.77 15.59 -7.62
C PHE A 53 7.57 15.97 -8.49
N TYR A 54 6.37 16.04 -7.91
CA TYR A 54 5.14 16.36 -8.63
C TYR A 54 5.18 17.75 -9.26
N LEU A 55 5.52 18.77 -8.46
CA LEU A 55 5.54 20.16 -8.92
C LEU A 55 6.66 20.45 -9.93
N GLU A 56 7.81 19.79 -9.79
CA GLU A 56 8.95 20.06 -10.66
C GLU A 56 8.98 19.13 -11.88
N LYS A 57 8.93 17.83 -11.68
CA LYS A 57 9.02 16.88 -12.80
C LYS A 57 7.69 16.71 -13.51
N VAL A 58 6.62 16.35 -12.81
CA VAL A 58 5.35 16.03 -13.44
C VAL A 58 4.72 17.27 -14.06
N SER A 59 4.57 18.36 -13.27
CA SER A 59 3.86 19.55 -13.72
C SER A 59 4.61 20.41 -14.72
N LYS A 60 5.96 20.38 -14.73
CA LYS A 60 6.76 21.20 -15.64
C LYS A 60 7.29 20.41 -16.85
N HIS A 61 7.88 19.23 -16.60
CA HIS A 61 8.64 18.52 -17.62
C HIS A 61 7.90 17.36 -18.27
N MET A 62 6.87 16.81 -17.62
CA MET A 62 6.16 15.62 -18.11
C MET A 62 4.73 15.91 -18.59
N ARG A 63 4.40 17.16 -18.90
CA ARG A 63 3.06 17.53 -19.38
C ARG A 63 2.68 16.87 -20.69
N HIS A 64 3.64 16.52 -21.50
CA HIS A 64 3.40 15.78 -22.75
C HIS A 64 2.92 14.33 -22.49
N LEU A 65 3.27 13.75 -21.32
CA LEU A 65 2.79 12.42 -20.90
C LEU A 65 1.50 12.53 -20.07
N PHE A 66 1.34 13.62 -19.32
CA PHE A 66 0.21 13.87 -18.41
C PHE A 66 -0.42 15.24 -18.76
N PRO A 67 -1.25 15.33 -19.81
CA PRO A 67 -1.80 16.62 -20.26
C PRO A 67 -2.75 17.24 -19.23
N GLU A 68 -3.51 16.43 -18.49
CA GLU A 68 -4.52 16.87 -17.52
C GLU A 68 -4.01 16.89 -16.08
N VAL A 69 -2.83 17.48 -15.86
CA VAL A 69 -2.23 17.60 -14.52
C VAL A 69 -3.14 18.41 -13.60
N VAL A 70 -3.51 17.84 -12.46
CA VAL A 70 -4.31 18.49 -11.42
C VAL A 70 -3.42 19.19 -10.39
N SER A 71 -3.99 19.99 -9.50
CA SER A 71 -3.24 20.57 -8.38
C SER A 71 -2.67 19.47 -7.46
N TYR A 72 -1.55 19.74 -6.79
CA TYR A 72 -0.93 18.76 -5.89
C TYR A 72 -1.89 18.28 -4.78
N ASN A 73 -2.68 19.19 -4.20
CA ASN A 73 -3.65 18.81 -3.18
C ASN A 73 -4.70 17.84 -3.73
N ARG A 74 -5.19 18.09 -4.95
CA ARG A 74 -6.13 17.19 -5.62
C ARG A 74 -5.48 15.85 -5.96
N PHE A 75 -4.21 15.85 -6.38
CA PHE A 75 -3.45 14.62 -6.62
C PHE A 75 -3.36 13.75 -5.36
N VAL A 76 -3.05 14.34 -4.19
CA VAL A 76 -2.99 13.62 -2.90
C VAL A 76 -4.36 13.06 -2.48
N GLU A 77 -5.47 13.75 -2.81
CA GLU A 77 -6.80 13.21 -2.59
C GLU A 77 -7.06 11.98 -3.46
N LEU A 78 -6.71 12.05 -4.74
CA LEU A 78 -6.88 10.97 -5.71
C LEU A 78 -5.97 9.77 -5.42
N GLU A 79 -4.77 10.01 -4.89
CA GLU A 79 -3.83 8.96 -4.46
C GLU A 79 -4.49 7.96 -3.50
N ARG A 80 -5.38 8.42 -2.63
CA ARG A 80 -6.11 7.55 -1.69
C ARG A 80 -7.04 6.56 -2.41
N GLU A 81 -7.54 6.93 -3.57
CA GLU A 81 -8.47 6.09 -4.34
C GLU A 81 -7.76 4.99 -5.15
N ILE A 82 -6.45 5.13 -5.38
CA ILE A 82 -5.68 4.15 -6.17
C ILE A 82 -5.14 2.97 -5.35
N ALA A 83 -5.22 3.00 -4.03
CA ALA A 83 -4.65 1.94 -3.19
C ALA A 83 -5.20 0.54 -3.56
N ILE A 84 -6.51 0.41 -3.75
CA ILE A 84 -7.12 -0.87 -4.14
C ILE A 84 -6.76 -1.26 -5.58
N PRO A 85 -6.93 -0.39 -6.59
CA PRO A 85 -6.46 -0.67 -7.95
C PRO A 85 -4.98 -1.05 -8.03
N LEU A 86 -4.11 -0.38 -7.28
CA LEU A 86 -2.68 -0.68 -7.24
C LEU A 86 -2.40 -2.07 -6.67
N ILE A 87 -3.06 -2.44 -5.56
CA ILE A 87 -2.95 -3.79 -4.98
C ILE A 87 -3.42 -4.85 -5.98
N LEU A 88 -4.51 -4.62 -6.67
CA LEU A 88 -5.02 -5.55 -7.68
C LEU A 88 -4.07 -5.66 -8.88
N PHE A 89 -3.50 -4.55 -9.32
CA PHE A 89 -2.49 -4.53 -10.39
C PHE A 89 -1.25 -5.33 -10.00
N ILE A 90 -0.70 -5.09 -8.79
CA ILE A 90 0.45 -5.85 -8.29
C ILE A 90 0.13 -7.35 -8.26
N LYS A 91 -1.02 -7.72 -7.67
CA LYS A 91 -1.41 -9.14 -7.54
C LYS A 91 -1.69 -9.84 -8.87
N LYS A 92 -2.17 -9.15 -9.88
CA LYS A 92 -2.51 -9.76 -11.17
C LYS A 92 -1.38 -9.72 -12.18
N ALA A 93 -0.55 -8.67 -12.16
CA ALA A 93 0.39 -8.40 -13.22
C ALA A 93 1.87 -8.53 -12.80
N LEU A 94 2.18 -8.35 -11.52
CA LEU A 94 3.56 -8.20 -11.06
C LEU A 94 4.03 -9.33 -10.13
N LEU A 95 3.18 -10.26 -9.73
CA LEU A 95 3.62 -11.40 -8.93
C LEU A 95 4.39 -12.40 -9.80
N GLY A 96 5.54 -12.84 -9.28
CA GLY A 96 6.35 -13.90 -9.85
C GLY A 96 5.74 -15.29 -9.67
N LYS A 97 6.42 -16.29 -10.23
CA LYS A 97 6.05 -17.69 -10.06
C LYS A 97 6.93 -18.36 -9.00
N CYS A 98 6.33 -19.25 -8.23
CA CYS A 98 7.08 -20.05 -7.28
C CYS A 98 8.05 -20.99 -8.04
N THR A 99 9.32 -21.00 -7.64
CA THR A 99 10.39 -21.81 -8.26
C THR A 99 10.86 -22.94 -7.36
N GLY A 100 10.19 -23.14 -6.21
CA GLY A 100 10.53 -24.15 -5.20
C GLY A 100 11.22 -23.58 -3.97
N ILE A 101 11.96 -22.47 -4.08
CA ILE A 101 12.60 -21.78 -2.96
C ILE A 101 11.96 -20.41 -2.79
N SER A 102 11.55 -20.11 -1.56
CA SER A 102 10.93 -18.80 -1.24
C SER A 102 11.57 -18.22 0.01
N PHE A 103 11.82 -16.94 -0.03
CA PHE A 103 12.34 -16.15 1.09
C PHE A 103 11.21 -15.32 1.68
N VAL A 104 11.12 -15.31 2.99
CA VAL A 104 10.12 -14.54 3.73
C VAL A 104 10.83 -13.50 4.57
N ASP A 105 10.44 -12.26 4.42
CA ASP A 105 10.95 -11.16 5.22
C ASP A 105 9.82 -10.28 5.73
N SER A 106 10.04 -9.62 6.86
CA SER A 106 9.10 -8.67 7.42
C SER A 106 9.79 -7.35 7.74
N THR A 107 9.20 -6.26 7.30
CA THR A 107 9.67 -4.93 7.61
C THR A 107 8.62 -4.14 8.39
N VAL A 108 9.11 -3.30 9.31
CA VAL A 108 8.25 -2.51 10.20
C VAL A 108 7.88 -1.18 9.55
N CYS A 109 6.60 -0.96 9.38
CA CYS A 109 6.05 0.32 8.99
C CYS A 109 5.77 1.15 10.25
N LYS A 110 6.81 1.86 10.74
CA LYS A 110 6.68 2.76 11.88
C LYS A 110 5.95 4.03 11.46
N ASN A 111 4.93 4.42 12.21
CA ASN A 111 4.33 5.73 12.05
C ASN A 111 4.20 6.43 13.39
N GLN A 112 5.14 7.29 13.71
CA GLN A 112 5.13 8.08 14.95
C GLN A 112 3.90 9.00 15.07
N ARG A 113 3.30 9.40 13.94
CA ARG A 113 2.11 10.26 13.92
C ARG A 113 0.79 9.51 14.14
N ILE A 114 0.78 8.18 14.11
CA ILE A 114 -0.43 7.37 14.35
C ILE A 114 -1.03 7.68 15.73
N HIS A 115 -0.20 7.88 16.74
CA HIS A 115 -0.65 8.24 18.09
C HIS A 115 -1.36 9.61 18.13
N ILE A 116 -0.90 10.57 17.35
CA ILE A 116 -1.40 11.96 17.38
C ILE A 116 -2.75 12.07 16.67
N HIS A 117 -2.91 11.39 15.54
CA HIS A 117 -4.07 11.61 14.67
C HIS A 117 -5.21 10.61 14.87
N LYS A 118 -5.08 9.62 15.74
CA LYS A 118 -6.07 8.54 15.97
C LYS A 118 -6.57 7.85 14.68
N THR A 119 -5.91 8.08 13.55
CA THR A 119 -6.35 7.64 12.22
C THR A 119 -6.42 6.12 12.10
N PHE A 120 -5.54 5.42 12.81
CA PHE A 120 -5.46 3.96 12.81
C PHE A 120 -5.75 3.35 14.18
N THR A 121 -6.53 4.06 15.01
CA THR A 121 -6.97 3.55 16.31
C THR A 121 -7.74 2.23 16.13
N GLY A 122 -7.36 1.20 16.86
CA GLY A 122 -7.96 -0.13 16.77
C GLY A 122 -7.42 -1.02 15.65
N ILE A 123 -6.63 -0.47 14.70
CA ILE A 123 -6.06 -1.24 13.58
C ILE A 123 -4.55 -1.40 13.75
N ALA A 124 -3.84 -0.31 14.04
CA ALA A 124 -2.41 -0.34 14.37
C ALA A 124 -2.21 -0.83 15.81
N GLN A 125 -1.16 -1.59 16.04
CA GLN A 125 -0.85 -2.17 17.34
C GLN A 125 0.62 -1.95 17.70
N ARG A 126 0.91 -2.02 19.02
CA ARG A 126 2.26 -1.96 19.54
C ARG A 126 2.95 -3.30 19.31
N GLY A 127 4.09 -3.29 18.64
CA GLY A 127 4.94 -4.45 18.41
C GLY A 127 6.37 -4.24 18.86
N LYS A 128 7.15 -5.31 18.86
CA LYS A 128 8.60 -5.30 19.15
C LYS A 128 9.35 -5.79 17.90
N CYS A 129 10.43 -5.13 17.58
CA CYS A 129 11.38 -5.56 16.55
C CYS A 129 12.81 -5.51 17.13
N SER A 130 13.81 -5.91 16.34
CA SER A 130 15.23 -5.85 16.74
C SER A 130 15.69 -4.46 17.19
N MET A 131 15.08 -3.40 16.67
CA MET A 131 15.38 -2.01 17.02
C MET A 131 14.53 -1.47 18.19
N GLY A 132 13.77 -2.33 18.90
CA GLY A 132 12.95 -1.95 20.03
C GLY A 132 11.44 -1.93 19.77
N TRP A 133 10.71 -1.23 20.61
CA TRP A 133 9.26 -1.10 20.51
C TRP A 133 8.84 -0.08 19.44
N PHE A 134 7.75 -0.40 18.75
CA PHE A 134 7.14 0.49 17.76
C PHE A 134 5.61 0.40 17.84
N PHE A 135 4.94 1.39 17.27
CA PHE A 135 3.51 1.36 17.04
C PHE A 135 3.26 1.49 15.53
N GLY A 136 2.47 0.59 14.97
CA GLY A 136 2.21 0.60 13.54
C GLY A 136 1.83 -0.76 12.97
N PHE A 137 2.40 -1.05 11.80
CA PHE A 137 2.14 -2.25 11.03
C PHE A 137 3.45 -2.95 10.67
N LYS A 138 3.33 -4.22 10.28
CA LYS A 138 4.38 -4.98 9.62
C LYS A 138 3.98 -5.28 8.19
N LEU A 139 4.89 -5.09 7.25
CA LEU A 139 4.78 -5.53 5.88
C LEU A 139 5.56 -6.83 5.74
N HIS A 140 4.87 -7.91 5.44
CA HIS A 140 5.47 -9.21 5.15
C HIS A 140 5.56 -9.37 3.64
N LEU A 141 6.74 -9.77 3.17
CA LEU A 141 7.02 -10.00 1.76
C LEU A 141 7.46 -11.45 1.58
N ILE A 142 7.00 -12.09 0.51
CA ILE A 142 7.49 -13.39 0.07
C ILE A 142 8.05 -13.21 -1.32
N CYS A 143 9.32 -13.56 -1.51
CA CYS A 143 10.01 -13.44 -2.77
C CYS A 143 10.62 -14.82 -3.16
N ASN A 144 10.78 -15.05 -4.46
CA ASN A 144 11.53 -16.21 -4.95
C ASN A 144 13.05 -15.91 -4.98
N GLU A 145 13.84 -16.89 -5.39
CA GLU A 145 15.30 -16.78 -5.52
C GLU A 145 15.77 -15.72 -6.51
N LYS A 146 14.89 -15.30 -7.45
CA LYS A 146 15.18 -14.24 -8.41
C LYS A 146 14.85 -12.85 -7.88
N GLY A 147 14.32 -12.76 -6.64
CA GLY A 147 13.86 -11.51 -6.05
C GLY A 147 12.48 -11.04 -6.54
N GLU A 148 11.75 -11.88 -7.29
CA GLU A 148 10.39 -11.54 -7.72
C GLU A 148 9.42 -11.70 -6.54
N LEU A 149 8.53 -10.75 -6.37
CA LEU A 149 7.53 -10.77 -5.33
C LEU A 149 6.48 -11.85 -5.62
N LEU A 150 6.35 -12.83 -4.73
CA LEU A 150 5.32 -13.88 -4.82
C LEU A 150 4.03 -13.48 -4.12
N ASN A 151 4.16 -12.85 -2.97
CA ASN A 151 3.01 -12.35 -2.22
C ASN A 151 3.44 -11.29 -1.18
N PHE A 152 2.47 -10.54 -0.69
CA PHE A 152 2.68 -9.59 0.40
C PHE A 152 1.44 -9.47 1.28
N MET A 153 1.67 -9.13 2.55
CA MET A 153 0.62 -8.92 3.54
C MET A 153 1.00 -7.81 4.51
N ILE A 154 0.04 -7.00 4.89
CA ILE A 154 0.19 -6.00 5.96
C ILE A 154 -0.58 -6.50 7.18
N THR A 155 0.09 -6.54 8.32
CA THR A 155 -0.50 -6.94 9.62
C THR A 155 -0.31 -5.84 10.66
N PRO A 156 -1.12 -5.82 11.74
CA PRO A 156 -0.82 -5.01 12.91
C PRO A 156 0.55 -5.37 13.50
N GLY A 157 1.20 -4.41 14.16
CA GLY A 157 2.57 -4.57 14.65
C GLY A 157 2.81 -5.67 15.67
N ASN A 158 1.76 -6.11 16.39
CA ASN A 158 1.82 -7.18 17.37
C ASN A 158 1.76 -8.60 16.81
N VAL A 159 1.55 -8.74 15.50
CA VAL A 159 1.46 -10.05 14.85
C VAL A 159 2.86 -10.65 14.70
N ASP A 160 3.02 -11.94 15.04
CA ASP A 160 4.25 -12.69 14.84
C ASP A 160 4.56 -12.83 13.34
N ASP A 161 5.86 -12.79 12.98
CA ASP A 161 6.31 -12.80 11.59
C ASP A 161 6.01 -14.13 10.88
N ARG A 162 5.79 -15.23 11.64
CA ARG A 162 5.45 -16.57 11.12
C ARG A 162 3.94 -16.71 10.83
N LYS A 163 3.09 -15.97 11.56
CA LYS A 163 1.62 -16.07 11.42
C LYS A 163 1.11 -15.88 10.00
N PRO A 164 1.61 -14.93 9.21
CA PRO A 164 1.17 -14.77 7.82
C PRO A 164 1.37 -16.01 6.96
N LEU A 165 2.34 -16.87 7.26
CA LEU A 165 2.60 -18.12 6.53
C LEU A 165 1.54 -19.18 6.77
N GLU A 166 0.87 -19.15 7.93
CA GLU A 166 -0.21 -20.08 8.28
C GLU A 166 -1.51 -19.76 7.53
N TYR A 167 -1.66 -18.52 7.05
CA TYR A 167 -2.84 -18.15 6.28
C TYR A 167 -2.72 -18.75 4.88
N LYS A 168 -3.54 -19.78 4.58
CA LYS A 168 -3.67 -20.45 3.26
C LYS A 168 -4.07 -19.50 2.10
N THR A 169 -3.99 -18.21 2.29
CA THR A 169 -4.18 -17.17 1.27
C THR A 169 -2.96 -16.99 0.36
N PHE A 170 -1.86 -17.66 0.68
CA PHE A 170 -0.78 -17.84 -0.26
C PHE A 170 -1.17 -19.00 -1.16
N GLY A 171 -2.02 -18.76 -2.17
CA GLY A 171 -2.36 -19.75 -3.18
C GLY A 171 -1.08 -20.12 -3.93
N TRP A 172 -0.65 -21.35 -3.70
CA TRP A 172 0.35 -22.05 -4.48
C TRP A 172 -0.29 -22.51 -5.79
#